data_56f42640f9753aee6ab7459ec3e0da44
#
_entry.id   56f42640f9753aee6ab7459ec3e0da44
#
_cell.length_a   1.000
_cell.length_b   1.000
_cell.length_c   1.000
_cell.angle_alpha   90.00
_cell.angle_beta   90.00
_cell.angle_gamma   90.00
#
_symmetry.space_group_name_H-M   'P 1'
#
loop_
_entity.id
_entity.type
_entity.pdbx_description
1 polymer ?
#
loop_
_entity_poly.entity_id
_entity_poly.type
_entity_poly.pdbx_seq_one_letter_code
_entity_poly.pdbx_strand_id
1 'polypeptide(L)'
;FWDIAKHSKKPFFASHSNARSLCPSMRNLTDDQILCIGERGGMVGMNSYHNFVSQNESDKNLEMLLNHLEYVAEKIGLDKVGFGLDFAEYYTPEGEEVSGLSGLHDVTELGNVEKALKKRGYSQNEIEMVTYKNFIDFFGRVRNFK
;
A
#
# COMPACT_ATOMS: atom_id res chain seq x y z
N PHE A 1 8.17 -3.41 -14.85
CA PHE A 1 8.91 -3.26 -13.60
C PHE A 1 10.43 -3.35 -13.83
N TRP A 2 10.95 -4.46 -14.36
CA TRP A 2 12.38 -4.71 -14.44
C TRP A 2 13.14 -3.74 -15.35
N ASP A 3 12.49 -3.20 -16.38
CA ASP A 3 13.07 -2.14 -17.21
C ASP A 3 13.30 -0.85 -16.42
N ILE A 4 12.33 -0.46 -15.56
CA ILE A 4 12.49 0.68 -14.65
C ILE A 4 13.62 0.39 -13.67
N ALA A 5 13.61 -0.79 -13.04
CA ALA A 5 14.63 -1.20 -12.09
C ALA A 5 16.03 -1.19 -12.69
N LYS A 6 16.18 -1.63 -13.94
CA LYS A 6 17.47 -1.67 -14.66
C LYS A 6 18.01 -0.27 -15.02
N HIS A 7 17.11 0.65 -15.41
CA HIS A 7 17.54 1.93 -15.99
C HIS A 7 17.43 3.11 -15.04
N SER A 8 16.61 3.01 -13.98
CA SER A 8 16.50 4.07 -12.97
C SER A 8 17.78 4.19 -12.16
N LYS A 9 18.31 5.41 -12.06
CA LYS A 9 19.41 5.76 -11.16
C LYS A 9 18.92 6.29 -9.82
N LYS A 10 17.63 6.65 -9.73
CA LYS A 10 17.00 7.17 -8.52
C LYS A 10 16.13 6.10 -7.86
N PRO A 11 15.86 6.22 -6.56
CA PRO A 11 14.80 5.46 -5.93
C PRO A 11 13.49 5.63 -6.69
N PHE A 12 12.72 4.54 -6.80
CA PHE A 12 11.38 4.57 -7.39
C PHE A 12 10.40 3.88 -6.43
N PHE A 13 9.12 4.09 -6.62
CA PHE A 13 8.10 3.58 -5.73
C PHE A 13 6.92 2.96 -6.48
N ALA A 14 6.26 2.02 -5.85
CA ALA A 14 4.95 1.55 -6.25
C ALA A 14 3.90 2.35 -5.48
N SER A 15 3.21 3.26 -6.16
CA SER A 15 2.28 4.18 -5.51
C SER A 15 1.06 3.49 -4.89
N HIS A 16 0.61 2.37 -5.48
CA HIS A 16 -0.60 1.63 -5.08
C HIS A 16 -0.51 0.16 -5.55
N SER A 17 0.18 -0.68 -4.78
CA SER A 17 0.36 -2.11 -5.10
C SER A 17 0.51 -2.96 -3.83
N ASN A 18 -0.13 -4.13 -3.83
CA ASN A 18 -0.11 -5.07 -2.72
C ASN A 18 0.91 -6.21 -2.94
N ALA A 19 0.99 -7.18 -2.02
CA ALA A 19 1.84 -8.34 -2.13
C ALA A 19 1.16 -9.48 -2.92
N ARG A 20 1.80 -9.96 -4.00
CA ARG A 20 1.27 -11.05 -4.83
C ARG A 20 1.21 -12.38 -4.07
N SER A 21 2.07 -12.59 -3.12
CA SER A 21 2.10 -13.79 -2.28
C SER A 21 0.85 -13.93 -1.39
N LEU A 22 0.17 -12.81 -1.06
CA LEU A 22 -1.09 -12.83 -0.31
C LEU A 22 -2.32 -12.81 -1.23
N CYS A 23 -2.24 -12.11 -2.37
CA CYS A 23 -3.30 -12.12 -3.38
C CYS A 23 -2.66 -12.19 -4.78
N PRO A 24 -2.82 -13.30 -5.53
CA PRO A 24 -2.12 -13.58 -6.78
C PRO A 24 -2.66 -12.78 -7.98
N SER A 25 -2.89 -11.48 -7.79
CA SER A 25 -3.22 -10.55 -8.86
C SER A 25 -1.95 -10.12 -9.62
N MET A 26 -2.04 -9.99 -10.95
CA MET A 26 -0.95 -9.46 -11.77
C MET A 26 -0.57 -8.02 -11.46
N ARG A 27 -1.47 -7.26 -10.82
CA ARG A 27 -1.25 -5.88 -10.36
C ARG A 27 -0.41 -5.82 -9.09
N ASN A 28 -0.35 -6.91 -8.33
CA ASN A 28 0.41 -7.02 -7.10
C ASN A 28 1.88 -7.34 -7.37
N LEU A 29 2.75 -6.87 -6.50
CA LEU A 29 4.20 -7.06 -6.58
C LEU A 29 4.61 -8.46 -6.14
N THR A 30 5.56 -9.06 -6.84
CA THR A 30 6.26 -10.25 -6.36
C THR A 30 7.22 -9.86 -5.23
N ASP A 31 7.66 -10.85 -4.44
CA ASP A 31 8.63 -10.63 -3.37
C ASP A 31 9.93 -10.02 -3.88
N ASP A 32 10.44 -10.50 -5.03
CA ASP A 32 11.65 -9.94 -5.65
C ASP A 32 11.47 -8.48 -6.07
N GLN A 33 10.26 -8.10 -6.50
CA GLN A 33 9.94 -6.71 -6.84
C GLN A 33 9.89 -5.83 -5.59
N ILE A 34 9.28 -6.33 -4.50
CA ILE A 34 9.23 -5.64 -3.20
C ILE A 34 10.65 -5.42 -2.67
N LEU A 35 11.46 -6.46 -2.63
CA LEU A 35 12.87 -6.38 -2.18
C LEU A 35 13.67 -5.40 -3.03
N CYS A 36 13.54 -5.46 -4.37
CA CYS A 36 14.21 -4.54 -5.27
C CYS A 36 13.83 -3.06 -5.01
N ILE A 37 12.56 -2.77 -4.71
CA ILE A 37 12.13 -1.42 -4.33
C ILE A 37 12.81 -1.00 -3.03
N GLY A 38 12.78 -1.87 -2.01
CA GLY A 38 13.35 -1.59 -0.69
C GLY A 38 14.86 -1.34 -0.71
N GLU A 39 15.62 -2.19 -1.43
CA GLU A 39 17.08 -2.08 -1.59
C GLU A 39 17.51 -0.77 -2.29
N ARG A 40 16.65 -0.25 -3.15
CA ARG A 40 16.87 1.03 -3.83
C ARG A 40 16.42 2.25 -3.03
N GLY A 41 16.00 2.07 -1.77
CA GLY A 41 15.46 3.15 -0.95
C GLY A 41 14.11 3.66 -1.43
N GLY A 42 13.40 2.84 -2.18
CA GLY A 42 12.04 3.09 -2.68
C GLY A 42 10.98 2.86 -1.61
N MET A 43 9.72 2.86 -2.03
CA MET A 43 8.56 2.78 -1.15
C MET A 43 7.40 2.04 -1.82
N VAL A 44 6.54 1.39 -1.03
CA VAL A 44 5.32 0.72 -1.51
C VAL A 44 4.10 1.27 -0.79
N GLY A 45 3.11 1.75 -1.54
CA GLY A 45 1.79 2.15 -1.04
C GLY A 45 0.77 1.04 -1.26
N MET A 46 -0.02 0.72 -0.21
CA MET A 46 -1.04 -0.32 -0.25
C MET A 46 -2.29 0.16 -0.99
N ASN A 47 -2.81 -0.65 -1.91
CA ASN A 47 -3.99 -0.38 -2.73
C ASN A 47 -5.24 -0.98 -2.10
N SER A 48 -6.33 -0.22 -1.99
CA SER A 48 -7.61 -0.67 -1.40
C SER A 48 -8.57 -1.33 -2.37
N TYR A 49 -8.23 -1.46 -3.66
CA TYR A 49 -9.10 -2.15 -4.61
C TYR A 49 -9.28 -3.62 -4.20
N HIS A 50 -10.51 -4.02 -3.94
CA HIS A 50 -10.86 -5.29 -3.29
C HIS A 50 -10.24 -6.52 -3.95
N ASN A 51 -10.19 -6.58 -5.29
CA ASN A 51 -9.62 -7.72 -6.03
C ASN A 51 -8.07 -7.78 -6.01
N PHE A 52 -7.41 -6.74 -5.49
CA PHE A 52 -5.96 -6.74 -5.24
C PHE A 52 -5.65 -7.07 -3.78
N VAL A 53 -6.65 -7.02 -2.90
CA VAL A 53 -6.52 -7.36 -1.49
C VAL A 53 -6.79 -8.85 -1.26
N SER A 54 -7.87 -9.40 -1.82
CA SER A 54 -8.16 -10.83 -1.72
C SER A 54 -8.96 -11.35 -2.91
N GLN A 55 -8.77 -12.63 -3.24
CA GLN A 55 -9.66 -13.37 -4.13
C GLN A 55 -10.86 -13.99 -3.39
N ASN A 56 -10.79 -14.06 -2.06
CA ASN A 56 -11.87 -14.56 -1.23
C ASN A 56 -12.75 -13.39 -0.76
N GLU A 57 -14.05 -13.44 -1.04
CA GLU A 57 -15.00 -12.35 -0.73
C GLU A 57 -15.01 -11.99 0.77
N SER A 58 -14.92 -12.96 1.67
CA SER A 58 -14.90 -12.73 3.13
C SER A 58 -13.69 -11.93 3.60
N ASP A 59 -12.61 -11.91 2.82
CA ASP A 59 -11.34 -11.30 3.15
C ASP A 59 -11.11 -9.96 2.42
N LYS A 60 -12.09 -9.50 1.65
CA LYS A 60 -12.07 -8.18 1.02
C LYS A 60 -12.40 -7.09 2.05
N ASN A 61 -11.48 -6.89 2.99
CA ASN A 61 -11.68 -6.03 4.15
C ASN A 61 -10.39 -5.30 4.55
N LEU A 62 -10.54 -4.30 5.42
CA LEU A 62 -9.42 -3.49 5.93
C LEU A 62 -8.37 -4.35 6.65
N GLU A 63 -8.78 -5.38 7.40
CA GLU A 63 -7.82 -6.23 8.13
C GLU A 63 -6.88 -6.96 7.16
N MET A 64 -7.39 -7.45 6.02
CA MET A 64 -6.55 -8.09 5.01
C MET A 64 -5.62 -7.08 4.31
N LEU A 65 -6.07 -5.85 4.09
CA LEU A 65 -5.20 -4.77 3.59
C LEU A 65 -4.03 -4.50 4.55
N LEU A 66 -4.28 -4.49 5.86
CA LEU A 66 -3.22 -4.35 6.85
C LEU A 66 -2.27 -5.56 6.89
N ASN A 67 -2.74 -6.77 6.59
CA ASN A 67 -1.84 -7.92 6.42
C ASN A 67 -0.87 -7.71 5.23
N HIS A 68 -1.33 -7.11 4.13
CA HIS A 68 -0.44 -6.73 3.02
C HIS A 68 0.60 -5.69 3.46
N LEU A 69 0.20 -4.68 4.24
CA LEU A 69 1.11 -3.66 4.75
C LEU A 69 2.19 -4.29 5.63
N GLU A 70 1.79 -5.15 6.57
CA GLU A 70 2.71 -5.86 7.48
C GLU A 70 3.66 -6.78 6.70
N TYR A 71 3.14 -7.56 5.75
CA TYR A 71 3.94 -8.44 4.91
C TYR A 71 5.03 -7.69 4.12
N VAL A 72 4.69 -6.54 3.56
CA VAL A 72 5.66 -5.71 2.85
C VAL A 72 6.64 -5.07 3.83
N ALA A 73 6.16 -4.58 4.98
CA ALA A 73 6.99 -3.99 6.02
C ALA A 73 8.03 -4.97 6.60
N GLU A 74 7.66 -6.25 6.77
CA GLU A 74 8.61 -7.30 7.18
C GLU A 74 9.77 -7.49 6.20
N LYS A 75 9.54 -7.26 4.91
CA LYS A 75 10.56 -7.44 3.87
C LYS A 75 11.46 -6.22 3.68
N ILE A 76 10.92 -5.01 3.77
CA ILE A 76 11.67 -3.80 3.39
C ILE A 76 11.74 -2.72 4.47
N GLY A 77 11.09 -2.94 5.62
CA GLY A 77 11.03 -2.01 6.74
C GLY A 77 9.76 -1.16 6.74
N LEU A 78 9.29 -0.83 7.96
CA LEU A 78 8.09 -0.03 8.18
C LEU A 78 8.23 1.41 7.62
N ASP A 79 9.45 1.92 7.54
CA ASP A 79 9.78 3.23 6.98
C ASP A 79 9.63 3.34 5.45
N LYS A 80 9.34 2.23 4.78
CA LYS A 80 9.21 2.14 3.31
C LYS A 80 7.84 1.68 2.85
N VAL A 81 6.85 1.68 3.74
CA VAL A 81 5.47 1.33 3.40
C VAL A 81 4.51 2.46 3.76
N GLY A 82 3.36 2.47 3.11
CA GLY A 82 2.28 3.41 3.38
C GLY A 82 1.02 3.05 2.63
N PHE A 83 0.08 3.99 2.54
CA PHE A 83 -1.19 3.78 1.86
C PHE A 83 -1.25 4.58 0.55
N GLY A 84 -1.61 3.91 -0.53
CA GLY A 84 -1.95 4.48 -1.83
C GLY A 84 -3.31 3.93 -2.24
N LEU A 85 -4.36 4.33 -1.53
CA LEU A 85 -5.65 3.65 -1.45
C LEU A 85 -6.40 3.59 -2.79
N ASP A 86 -6.17 4.56 -3.67
CA ASP A 86 -6.73 4.54 -5.04
C ASP A 86 -8.28 4.53 -5.05
N PHE A 87 -8.87 5.33 -4.18
CA PHE A 87 -10.33 5.48 -4.13
C PHE A 87 -10.86 6.01 -5.46
N ALA A 88 -11.83 5.31 -6.03
CA ALA A 88 -12.39 5.61 -7.34
C ALA A 88 -13.93 5.56 -7.39
N GLU A 89 -14.58 5.68 -6.23
CA GLU A 89 -16.03 5.60 -6.08
C GLU A 89 -16.78 6.61 -6.98
N TYR A 90 -16.19 7.77 -7.21
CA TYR A 90 -16.76 8.82 -8.07
C TYR A 90 -16.68 8.51 -9.58
N TYR A 91 -15.95 7.46 -9.98
CA TYR A 91 -15.94 6.93 -11.35
C TYR A 91 -16.86 5.73 -11.53
N THR A 92 -17.44 5.22 -10.43
CA THR A 92 -18.31 4.05 -10.50
C THR A 92 -19.65 4.46 -11.12
N PRO A 93 -20.07 3.87 -12.25
CA PRO A 93 -21.36 4.16 -12.85
C PRO A 93 -22.51 3.89 -11.89
N GLU A 94 -23.60 4.64 -12.03
CA GLU A 94 -24.80 4.45 -11.21
C GLU A 94 -25.33 3.01 -11.36
N GLY A 95 -25.44 2.28 -10.25
CA GLY A 95 -25.90 0.89 -10.19
C GLY A 95 -24.80 -0.18 -10.23
N GLU A 96 -23.52 0.21 -10.34
CA GLU A 96 -22.39 -0.70 -10.15
C GLU A 96 -21.91 -0.72 -8.68
N GLU A 97 -21.35 -1.86 -8.23
CA GLU A 97 -20.77 -1.94 -6.89
C GLU A 97 -19.50 -1.09 -6.79
N VAL A 98 -19.45 -0.28 -5.73
CA VAL A 98 -18.21 0.43 -5.37
C VAL A 98 -17.14 -0.57 -4.98
N SER A 99 -15.96 -0.45 -5.56
CA SER A 99 -14.82 -1.38 -5.39
C SER A 99 -14.09 -1.28 -4.05
N GLY A 100 -14.76 -0.77 -3.01
CA GLY A 100 -14.22 -0.57 -1.68
C GLY A 100 -14.10 -1.85 -0.85
N LEU A 101 -13.30 -1.78 0.21
CA LEU A 101 -13.15 -2.86 1.19
C LEU A 101 -14.17 -2.72 2.32
N SER A 102 -14.62 -3.84 2.89
CA SER A 102 -15.38 -3.80 4.12
C SER A 102 -14.55 -3.08 5.22
N GLY A 103 -15.12 -1.99 5.77
CA GLY A 103 -14.45 -1.11 6.73
C GLY A 103 -13.53 -0.04 6.14
N LEU A 104 -13.42 0.04 4.79
CA LEU A 104 -12.68 1.09 4.09
C LEU A 104 -13.23 1.25 2.66
N HIS A 105 -14.47 1.70 2.52
CA HIS A 105 -15.11 1.85 1.20
C HIS A 105 -14.64 3.11 0.47
N ASP A 106 -14.48 4.20 1.20
CA ASP A 106 -14.15 5.51 0.65
C ASP A 106 -13.34 6.38 1.66
N VAL A 107 -13.07 7.61 1.26
CA VAL A 107 -12.29 8.58 2.05
C VAL A 107 -12.90 8.92 3.41
N THR A 108 -14.21 8.78 3.59
CA THR A 108 -14.89 9.10 4.88
C THR A 108 -14.58 8.07 5.96
N GLU A 109 -14.14 6.87 5.56
CA GLU A 109 -13.77 5.76 6.45
C GLU A 109 -12.27 5.70 6.80
N LEU A 110 -11.45 6.66 6.36
CA LEU A 110 -10.00 6.70 6.67
C LEU A 110 -9.68 6.59 8.17
N GLY A 111 -10.56 7.11 9.04
CA GLY A 111 -10.41 6.96 10.49
C GLY A 111 -10.40 5.51 10.99
N ASN A 112 -10.91 4.57 10.20
CA ASN A 112 -10.91 3.15 10.54
C ASN A 112 -9.51 2.54 10.40
N VAL A 113 -8.67 3.05 9.48
CA VAL A 113 -7.27 2.63 9.32
C VAL A 113 -6.49 2.89 10.62
N GLU A 114 -6.60 4.10 11.17
CA GLU A 114 -5.92 4.45 12.43
C GLU A 114 -6.40 3.58 13.60
N LYS A 115 -7.72 3.37 13.71
CA LYS A 115 -8.30 2.51 14.76
C LYS A 115 -7.81 1.06 14.65
N ALA A 116 -7.77 0.52 13.42
CA ALA A 116 -7.33 -0.84 13.18
C ALA A 116 -5.82 -1.02 13.47
N LEU A 117 -4.98 -0.07 13.09
CA LEU A 117 -3.56 -0.07 13.43
C LEU A 117 -3.33 0.01 14.94
N LYS A 118 -4.06 0.88 15.66
CA LYS A 118 -4.02 0.93 17.14
C LYS A 118 -4.39 -0.40 17.77
N LYS A 119 -5.45 -1.05 17.27
CA LYS A 119 -5.89 -2.37 17.75
C LYS A 119 -4.82 -3.45 17.54
N ARG A 120 -4.00 -3.34 16.48
CA ARG A 120 -2.85 -4.21 16.22
C ARG A 120 -1.60 -3.86 17.05
N GLY A 121 -1.65 -2.82 17.88
CA GLY A 121 -0.56 -2.44 18.78
C GLY A 121 0.44 -1.43 18.21
N TYR A 122 0.15 -0.83 17.07
CA TYR A 122 0.99 0.23 16.51
C TYR A 122 0.98 1.46 17.43
N SER A 123 2.16 1.99 17.70
CA SER A 123 2.30 3.29 18.38
C SER A 123 1.80 4.44 17.51
N GLN A 124 1.48 5.57 18.11
CA GLN A 124 1.06 6.75 17.36
C GLN A 124 2.09 7.18 16.32
N ASN A 125 3.39 7.07 16.65
CA ASN A 125 4.46 7.41 15.70
C ASN A 125 4.51 6.47 14.50
N GLU A 126 4.34 5.16 14.70
CA GLU A 126 4.29 4.17 13.59
C GLU A 126 3.06 4.39 12.70
N ILE A 127 1.91 4.74 13.29
CA ILE A 127 0.71 5.09 12.52
C ILE A 127 0.98 6.32 11.64
N GLU A 128 1.55 7.38 12.20
CA GLU A 128 1.92 8.57 11.44
C GLU A 128 2.97 8.25 10.34
N MET A 129 3.91 7.36 10.62
CA MET A 129 4.87 6.88 9.61
C MET A 129 4.14 6.30 8.40
N VAL A 130 3.29 5.30 8.59
CA VAL A 130 2.65 4.59 7.47
C VAL A 130 1.53 5.39 6.81
N THR A 131 0.91 6.34 7.51
CA THR A 131 -0.18 7.14 6.95
C THR A 131 0.31 8.32 6.11
N TYR A 132 1.40 9.00 6.48
CA TYR A 132 1.88 10.16 5.73
C TYR A 132 3.39 10.44 5.81
N LYS A 133 4.07 10.23 6.95
CA LYS A 133 5.47 10.65 7.12
C LYS A 133 6.40 9.96 6.14
N ASN A 134 6.25 8.66 5.94
CA ASN A 134 7.11 7.90 5.03
C ASN A 134 7.06 8.45 3.59
N PHE A 135 5.87 8.83 3.10
CA PHE A 135 5.74 9.46 1.78
C PHE A 135 6.40 10.84 1.74
N ILE A 136 6.21 11.66 2.76
CA ILE A 136 6.84 13.00 2.84
C ILE A 136 8.36 12.85 2.82
N ASP A 137 8.91 11.94 3.63
CA ASP A 137 10.34 11.69 3.71
C ASP A 137 10.91 11.11 2.41
N PHE A 138 10.20 10.17 1.80
CA PHE A 138 10.58 9.61 0.50
C PHE A 138 10.67 10.71 -0.57
N PHE A 139 9.64 11.52 -0.76
CA PHE A 139 9.65 12.59 -1.74
C PHE A 139 10.69 13.67 -1.43
N GLY A 140 10.92 13.98 -0.16
CA GLY A 140 11.99 14.88 0.28
C GLY A 140 13.38 14.38 -0.13
N ARG A 141 13.66 13.09 0.06
CA ARG A 141 14.92 12.46 -0.36
C ARG A 141 15.09 12.44 -1.89
N VAL A 142 14.05 12.00 -2.61
CA VAL A 142 14.12 11.86 -4.08
C VAL A 142 14.28 13.19 -4.78
N ARG A 143 13.65 14.26 -4.27
CA ARG A 143 13.81 15.63 -4.78
C ARG A 143 15.26 16.11 -4.70
N ASN A 144 15.99 15.74 -3.67
CA ASN A 144 17.37 16.15 -3.42
C ASN A 144 18.41 15.13 -3.95
N PHE A 145 17.97 14.07 -4.62
CA PHE A 145 18.85 13.05 -5.16
C PHE A 145 19.58 13.59 -6.39
N LYS A 146 20.92 13.70 -6.29
CA LYS A 146 21.80 14.19 -7.36
C LYS A 146 22.31 13.07 -8.26
#